data_1d94521e11cab8e68ffcc26765fd6dad
#
_entry.id   1d94521e11cab8e68ffcc26765fd6dad
#
_cell.length_a   1.000
_cell.length_b   1.000
_cell.length_c   1.000
_cell.angle_alpha   90.00
_cell.angle_beta   90.00
_cell.angle_gamma   90.00
#
_symmetry.space_group_name_H-M   'P 1'
#
loop_
_entity.id
_entity.type
_entity.pdbx_description
1 polymer ?
#
loop_
_entity_poly.entity_id
_entity_poly.type
_entity_poly.pdbx_seq_one_letter_code
_entity_poly.pdbx_strand_id
1 'polypeptide(L)'
;MFLPLTQADWIILIIGLSMPFVGTTLGASMVIFAKNGIKPWLQKVLLGFASGVMIAASIWSLIIPALEAEVNGGILPAVIGFVAGMGFLLLLDTITPHLHINSKKPEGVKAKISRTSMMVFAVALHNVPEGIAVGVTFAGALTGNAGITFMGALALAIGIAIQNFPEGAIVSLPLRLEGHSGLSLS
;
A
#
# COMPACT_ATOMS: atom_id res chain seq x y z
N MET A 1 -8.04 24.13 13.98
CA MET A 1 -9.51 24.05 14.19
C MET A 1 -10.06 23.22 13.07
N PHE A 2 -10.76 22.11 13.34
CA PHE A 2 -11.33 21.28 12.27
C PHE A 2 -12.52 21.99 11.62
N LEU A 3 -12.64 21.86 10.29
CA LEU A 3 -13.80 22.34 9.57
C LEU A 3 -15.05 21.53 9.98
N PRO A 4 -16.24 22.17 10.07
CA PRO A 4 -17.47 21.42 10.29
C PRO A 4 -17.73 20.51 9.08
N LEU A 5 -17.76 19.20 9.32
CA LEU A 5 -17.96 18.20 8.28
C LEU A 5 -19.43 18.09 7.89
N THR A 6 -19.69 18.11 6.61
CA THR A 6 -21.00 17.77 6.04
C THR A 6 -21.20 16.24 6.05
N GLN A 7 -22.42 15.76 5.83
CA GLN A 7 -22.67 14.33 5.63
C GLN A 7 -21.90 13.77 4.44
N ALA A 8 -21.75 14.56 3.36
CA ALA A 8 -20.99 14.17 2.19
C ALA A 8 -19.50 13.95 2.51
N ASP A 9 -18.90 14.80 3.34
CA ASP A 9 -17.50 14.68 3.76
C ASP A 9 -17.28 13.39 4.56
N TRP A 10 -18.19 13.03 5.46
CA TRP A 10 -18.15 11.77 6.20
C TRP A 10 -18.23 10.55 5.28
N ILE A 11 -19.09 10.59 4.27
CA ILE A 11 -19.21 9.51 3.29
C ILE A 11 -17.90 9.36 2.49
N ILE A 12 -17.35 10.46 2.00
CA ILE A 12 -16.09 10.47 1.24
C ILE A 12 -14.93 9.95 2.11
N LEU A 13 -14.86 10.36 3.37
CA LEU A 13 -13.86 9.92 4.32
C LEU A 13 -13.92 8.40 4.55
N ILE A 14 -15.10 7.87 4.85
CA ILE A 14 -15.30 6.44 5.11
C ILE A 14 -14.98 5.62 3.85
N ILE A 15 -15.47 6.05 2.70
CA ILE A 15 -15.18 5.39 1.42
C ILE A 15 -13.67 5.43 1.16
N GLY A 16 -13.04 6.59 1.24
CA GLY A 16 -11.62 6.77 0.95
C GLY A 16 -10.72 5.93 1.85
N LEU A 17 -10.97 5.92 3.16
CA LEU A 17 -10.21 5.11 4.11
C LEU A 17 -10.39 3.59 3.91
N SER A 18 -11.55 3.17 3.39
CA SER A 18 -11.81 1.75 3.10
C SER A 18 -11.26 1.27 1.75
N MET A 19 -11.00 2.18 0.80
CA MET A 19 -10.59 1.85 -0.57
C MET A 19 -9.34 0.96 -0.67
N PRO A 20 -8.23 1.20 0.05
CA PRO A 20 -7.05 0.34 -0.01
C PRO A 20 -7.38 -1.10 0.38
N PHE A 21 -8.15 -1.29 1.46
CA PHE A 21 -8.60 -2.60 1.90
C PHE A 21 -9.49 -3.29 0.87
N VAL A 22 -10.43 -2.57 0.26
CA VAL A 22 -11.29 -3.10 -0.81
C VAL A 22 -10.45 -3.55 -2.00
N GLY A 23 -9.45 -2.75 -2.41
CA GLY A 23 -8.53 -3.09 -3.50
C GLY A 23 -7.80 -4.41 -3.24
N THR A 24 -7.15 -4.54 -2.09
CA THR A 24 -6.47 -5.77 -1.67
C THR A 24 -7.40 -6.97 -1.62
N THR A 25 -8.60 -6.81 -1.05
CA THR A 25 -9.60 -7.88 -0.91
C THR A 25 -10.12 -8.35 -2.27
N LEU A 26 -10.42 -7.42 -3.18
CA LEU A 26 -10.82 -7.75 -4.55
C LEU A 26 -9.71 -8.47 -5.30
N GLY A 27 -8.47 -8.01 -5.17
CA GLY A 27 -7.30 -8.68 -5.73
C GLY A 27 -7.15 -10.10 -5.19
N ALA A 28 -7.22 -10.26 -3.87
CA ALA A 28 -7.14 -11.58 -3.23
C ALA A 28 -8.27 -12.52 -3.67
N SER A 29 -9.48 -12.01 -3.94
CA SER A 29 -10.60 -12.81 -4.43
C SER A 29 -10.36 -13.41 -5.83
N MET A 30 -9.45 -12.85 -6.62
CA MET A 30 -9.05 -13.40 -7.93
C MET A 30 -8.56 -14.83 -7.86
N VAL A 31 -8.04 -15.25 -6.70
CA VAL A 31 -7.62 -16.65 -6.48
C VAL A 31 -8.75 -17.66 -6.71
N ILE A 32 -10.01 -17.25 -6.51
CA ILE A 32 -11.19 -18.11 -6.74
C ILE A 32 -11.28 -18.52 -8.20
N PHE A 33 -10.93 -17.61 -9.11
CA PHE A 33 -10.99 -17.81 -10.56
C PHE A 33 -9.68 -18.34 -11.15
N ALA A 34 -8.54 -18.01 -10.54
CA ALA A 34 -7.20 -18.37 -11.03
C ALA A 34 -6.76 -19.76 -10.53
N LYS A 35 -7.46 -20.83 -10.95
CA LYS A 35 -7.19 -22.23 -10.53
C LYS A 35 -5.76 -22.68 -10.82
N ASN A 36 -5.14 -22.19 -11.89
CA ASN A 36 -3.81 -22.61 -12.38
C ASN A 36 -2.71 -21.57 -12.10
N GLY A 37 -2.97 -20.59 -11.22
CA GLY A 37 -2.03 -19.50 -10.98
C GLY A 37 -2.08 -18.39 -12.04
N ILE A 38 -1.33 -17.32 -11.81
CA ILE A 38 -1.19 -16.21 -12.76
C ILE A 38 0.03 -16.48 -13.65
N LYS A 39 -0.12 -16.31 -14.96
CA LYS A 39 0.99 -16.45 -15.90
C LYS A 39 2.15 -15.50 -15.55
N PRO A 40 3.41 -15.92 -15.60
CA PRO A 40 4.55 -15.10 -15.16
C PRO A 40 4.64 -13.72 -15.85
N TRP A 41 4.29 -13.63 -17.13
CA TRP A 41 4.29 -12.37 -17.84
C TRP A 41 3.21 -11.40 -17.31
N LEU A 42 2.00 -11.93 -17.00
CA LEU A 42 0.91 -11.14 -16.45
C LEU A 42 1.26 -10.63 -15.04
N GLN A 43 1.91 -11.46 -14.22
CA GLN A 43 2.41 -11.05 -12.91
C GLN A 43 3.40 -9.87 -13.04
N LYS A 44 4.33 -9.92 -13.99
CA LYS A 44 5.28 -8.82 -14.26
C LYS A 44 4.56 -7.53 -14.69
N VAL A 45 3.54 -7.65 -15.55
CA VAL A 45 2.74 -6.50 -16.01
C VAL A 45 1.98 -5.89 -14.83
N LEU A 46 1.33 -6.71 -14.00
CA LEU A 46 0.59 -6.23 -12.83
C LEU A 46 1.51 -5.53 -11.82
N LEU A 47 2.69 -6.09 -11.53
CA LEU A 47 3.67 -5.46 -10.65
C LEU A 47 4.22 -4.15 -11.22
N GLY A 48 4.54 -4.12 -12.51
CA GLY A 48 5.00 -2.92 -13.20
C GLY A 48 3.93 -1.82 -13.19
N PHE A 49 2.67 -2.19 -13.42
CA PHE A 49 1.53 -1.28 -13.33
C PHE A 49 1.37 -0.72 -11.91
N ALA A 50 1.36 -1.57 -10.88
CA ALA A 50 1.27 -1.15 -9.48
C ALA A 50 2.41 -0.18 -9.14
N SER A 51 3.65 -0.50 -9.49
CA SER A 51 4.81 0.38 -9.27
C SER A 51 4.65 1.75 -9.96
N GLY A 52 4.12 1.78 -11.18
CA GLY A 52 3.83 3.03 -11.90
C GLY A 52 2.78 3.89 -11.19
N VAL A 53 1.71 3.27 -10.69
CA VAL A 53 0.67 3.96 -9.89
C VAL A 53 1.25 4.50 -8.59
N MET A 54 2.11 3.74 -7.89
CA MET A 54 2.79 4.20 -6.67
C MET A 54 3.65 5.44 -6.93
N ILE A 55 4.46 5.44 -7.99
CA ILE A 55 5.29 6.60 -8.35
C ILE A 55 4.40 7.81 -8.67
N ALA A 56 3.34 7.63 -9.46
CA ALA A 56 2.41 8.69 -9.78
C ALA A 56 1.74 9.26 -8.51
N ALA A 57 1.20 8.41 -7.65
CA ALA A 57 0.57 8.82 -6.39
C ALA A 57 1.57 9.57 -5.48
N SER A 58 2.80 9.09 -5.36
CA SER A 58 3.84 9.74 -4.55
C SER A 58 4.16 11.15 -5.06
N ILE A 59 4.26 11.34 -6.37
CA ILE A 59 4.61 12.64 -6.94
C ILE A 59 3.41 13.59 -6.87
N TRP A 60 2.27 13.21 -7.47
CA TRP A 60 1.14 14.13 -7.66
C TRP A 60 0.26 14.29 -6.42
N SER A 61 0.14 13.26 -5.59
CA SER A 61 -0.76 13.31 -4.43
C SER A 61 -0.06 13.58 -3.11
N LEU A 62 1.26 13.44 -3.02
CA LEU A 62 2.02 13.65 -1.78
C LEU A 62 3.11 14.72 -1.92
N ILE A 63 4.06 14.55 -2.85
CA ILE A 63 5.23 15.45 -2.92
C ILE A 63 4.82 16.84 -3.41
N ILE A 64 4.08 16.95 -4.52
CA ILE A 64 3.65 18.25 -5.05
C ILE A 64 2.81 19.01 -4.03
N PRO A 65 1.74 18.46 -3.44
CA PRO A 65 0.98 19.15 -2.39
C PRO A 65 1.81 19.51 -1.17
N ALA A 66 2.79 18.68 -0.77
CA ALA A 66 3.69 19.00 0.33
C ALA A 66 4.57 20.23 0.03
N LEU A 67 5.05 20.36 -1.21
CA LEU A 67 5.82 21.52 -1.65
C LEU A 67 4.96 22.78 -1.77
N GLU A 68 3.71 22.65 -2.21
CA GLU A 68 2.77 23.77 -2.37
C GLU A 68 2.22 24.26 -1.01
N ALA A 69 2.10 23.38 -0.01
CA ALA A 69 1.64 23.74 1.32
C ALA A 69 2.64 24.59 2.12
N GLU A 70 3.88 24.67 1.69
CA GLU A 70 4.95 25.38 2.37
C GLU A 70 4.90 26.89 2.14
N VAL A 71 4.50 27.63 3.17
CA VAL A 71 4.43 29.11 3.10
C VAL A 71 5.75 29.78 3.55
N ASN A 72 6.51 29.19 4.48
CA ASN A 72 7.70 29.83 5.08
C ASN A 72 8.94 28.93 5.25
N GLY A 73 8.89 27.66 4.94
CA GLY A 73 9.97 26.70 5.22
C GLY A 73 10.75 26.22 3.99
N GLY A 74 10.31 26.60 2.81
CA GLY A 74 10.90 26.14 1.57
C GLY A 74 10.78 24.61 1.37
N ILE A 75 11.67 24.02 0.59
CA ILE A 75 11.68 22.59 0.25
C ILE A 75 12.11 21.67 1.43
N LEU A 76 12.71 22.24 2.49
CA LEU A 76 13.39 21.47 3.53
C LEU A 76 12.50 20.47 4.28
N PRO A 77 11.27 20.80 4.74
CA PRO A 77 10.39 19.82 5.40
C PRO A 77 10.01 18.65 4.49
N ALA A 78 9.74 18.90 3.21
CA ALA A 78 9.44 17.84 2.24
C ALA A 78 10.65 16.90 2.06
N VAL A 79 11.88 17.46 1.96
CA VAL A 79 13.11 16.67 1.86
C VAL A 79 13.35 15.85 3.13
N ILE A 80 13.19 16.45 4.31
CA ILE A 80 13.36 15.74 5.59
C ILE A 80 12.33 14.61 5.70
N GLY A 81 11.06 14.89 5.39
CA GLY A 81 10.00 13.88 5.40
C GLY A 81 10.28 12.73 4.43
N PHE A 82 10.75 13.03 3.22
CA PHE A 82 11.10 12.02 2.23
C PHE A 82 12.26 11.13 2.70
N VAL A 83 13.36 11.73 3.21
CA VAL A 83 14.51 10.98 3.72
C VAL A 83 14.15 10.17 4.97
N ALA A 84 13.34 10.73 5.87
CA ALA A 84 12.85 10.02 7.06
C ALA A 84 11.95 8.82 6.67
N GLY A 85 11.09 9.00 5.66
CA GLY A 85 10.26 7.93 5.10
C GLY A 85 11.11 6.80 4.49
N MET A 86 12.14 7.14 3.72
CA MET A 86 13.10 6.15 3.20
C MET A 86 13.81 5.39 4.33
N GLY A 87 14.26 6.11 5.36
CA GLY A 87 14.88 5.50 6.55
C GLY A 87 13.92 4.57 7.30
N PHE A 88 12.66 4.98 7.43
CA PHE A 88 11.62 4.15 8.05
C PHE A 88 11.35 2.87 7.25
N LEU A 89 11.23 2.96 5.93
CA LEU A 89 11.05 1.79 5.07
C LEU A 89 12.27 0.85 5.13
N LEU A 90 13.49 1.39 5.12
CA LEU A 90 14.70 0.60 5.28
C LEU A 90 14.74 -0.11 6.64
N LEU A 91 14.31 0.57 7.71
CA LEU A 91 14.17 -0.05 9.04
C LEU A 91 13.16 -1.19 9.01
N LEU A 92 11.97 -0.98 8.44
CA LEU A 92 10.96 -2.03 8.31
C LEU A 92 11.50 -3.22 7.51
N ASP A 93 12.20 -2.98 6.42
CA ASP A 93 12.81 -4.02 5.59
C ASP A 93 13.83 -4.84 6.38
N THR A 94 14.71 -4.19 7.16
CA THR A 94 15.72 -4.88 7.95
C THR A 94 15.19 -5.70 9.12
N ILE A 95 14.09 -5.27 9.75
CA ILE A 95 13.49 -5.99 10.89
C ILE A 95 12.46 -7.04 10.46
N THR A 96 11.92 -6.92 9.24
CA THR A 96 10.90 -7.84 8.73
C THR A 96 11.55 -9.10 8.18
N PRO A 97 11.20 -10.30 8.68
CA PRO A 97 11.65 -11.54 8.07
C PRO A 97 10.98 -11.70 6.70
N HIS A 98 11.77 -11.62 5.62
CA HIS A 98 11.27 -11.73 4.25
C HIS A 98 12.21 -12.58 3.38
N LEU A 99 11.72 -13.03 2.24
CA LEU A 99 12.44 -13.85 1.29
C LEU A 99 12.36 -13.20 -0.09
N HIS A 100 13.52 -12.88 -0.67
CA HIS A 100 13.57 -12.47 -2.06
C HIS A 100 13.22 -13.64 -3.00
N ILE A 101 12.57 -13.35 -4.12
CA ILE A 101 12.06 -14.35 -5.10
C ILE A 101 13.15 -15.33 -5.55
N ASN A 102 14.40 -14.91 -5.58
CA ASN A 102 15.55 -15.72 -6.02
C ASN A 102 16.46 -16.20 -4.87
N SER A 103 16.12 -15.91 -3.60
CA SER A 103 16.91 -16.32 -2.43
C SER A 103 16.28 -17.53 -1.75
N LYS A 104 17.13 -18.48 -1.34
CA LYS A 104 16.74 -19.60 -0.48
C LYS A 104 16.97 -19.31 1.01
N LYS A 105 17.60 -18.18 1.33
CA LYS A 105 17.88 -17.79 2.71
C LYS A 105 16.99 -16.61 3.08
N PRO A 106 16.23 -16.69 4.18
CA PRO A 106 15.46 -15.55 4.69
C PRO A 106 16.42 -14.44 5.14
N GLU A 107 16.06 -13.21 4.84
CA GLU A 107 16.67 -12.00 5.35
C GLU A 107 15.85 -11.42 6.50
N GLY A 108 16.40 -10.48 7.27
CA GLY A 108 15.78 -9.93 8.46
C GLY A 108 15.95 -10.80 9.71
N VAL A 109 15.09 -10.63 10.70
CA VAL A 109 15.14 -11.38 11.97
C VAL A 109 14.81 -12.85 11.72
N LYS A 110 15.65 -13.75 12.21
CA LYS A 110 15.45 -15.21 12.08
C LYS A 110 14.16 -15.64 12.81
N ALA A 111 13.10 -15.90 12.06
CA ALA A 111 11.84 -16.42 12.59
C ALA A 111 11.55 -17.82 12.00
N LYS A 112 11.03 -18.72 12.85
CA LYS A 112 10.55 -20.05 12.41
C LYS A 112 9.12 -19.91 11.89
N ILE A 113 8.93 -19.15 10.81
CA ILE A 113 7.62 -18.95 10.17
C ILE A 113 7.67 -19.47 8.74
N SER A 114 6.52 -19.87 8.19
CA SER A 114 6.46 -20.39 6.82
C SER A 114 6.82 -19.28 5.81
N ARG A 115 7.30 -19.69 4.63
CA ARG A 115 7.63 -18.76 3.53
C ARG A 115 6.43 -17.87 3.17
N THR A 116 5.24 -18.45 3.13
CA THR A 116 4.00 -17.75 2.82
C THR A 116 3.61 -16.77 3.91
N SER A 117 3.77 -17.16 5.19
CA SER A 117 3.53 -16.24 6.31
C SER A 117 4.48 -15.05 6.29
N MET A 118 5.76 -15.25 5.94
CA MET A 118 6.72 -14.14 5.76
C MET A 118 6.29 -13.19 4.65
N MET A 119 5.81 -13.72 3.53
CA MET A 119 5.33 -12.91 2.41
C MET A 119 4.08 -12.09 2.79
N VAL A 120 3.10 -12.72 3.46
CA VAL A 120 1.88 -12.03 3.94
C VAL A 120 2.25 -10.92 4.92
N PHE A 121 3.17 -11.19 5.85
CA PHE A 121 3.62 -10.20 6.83
C PHE A 121 4.36 -9.03 6.16
N ALA A 122 5.23 -9.29 5.18
CA ALA A 122 5.93 -8.26 4.43
C ALA A 122 4.95 -7.33 3.70
N VAL A 123 3.94 -7.89 3.00
CA VAL A 123 2.90 -7.09 2.33
C VAL A 123 2.03 -6.33 3.31
N ALA A 124 1.65 -6.94 4.45
CA ALA A 124 0.90 -6.23 5.48
C ALA A 124 1.66 -5.00 6.01
N LEU A 125 2.98 -5.13 6.24
CA LEU A 125 3.83 -4.01 6.66
C LEU A 125 4.02 -2.96 5.54
N HIS A 126 4.06 -3.39 4.28
CA HIS A 126 4.12 -2.47 3.14
C HIS A 126 2.87 -1.59 3.06
N ASN A 127 1.70 -2.12 3.39
CA ASN A 127 0.44 -1.37 3.40
C ASN A 127 0.33 -0.35 4.56
N VAL A 128 1.20 -0.42 5.58
CA VAL A 128 1.19 0.56 6.69
C VAL A 128 1.53 1.98 6.21
N PRO A 129 2.64 2.22 5.48
CA PRO A 129 2.93 3.54 4.91
C PRO A 129 1.83 4.06 3.98
N GLU A 130 1.21 3.18 3.20
CA GLU A 130 0.10 3.53 2.31
C GLU A 130 -1.14 4.00 3.08
N GLY A 131 -1.50 3.28 4.13
CA GLY A 131 -2.59 3.69 5.02
C GLY A 131 -2.30 5.01 5.73
N ILE A 132 -1.06 5.24 6.15
CA ILE A 132 -0.62 6.52 6.72
C ILE A 132 -0.75 7.64 5.69
N ALA A 133 -0.33 7.43 4.44
CA ALA A 133 -0.44 8.42 3.37
C ALA A 133 -1.89 8.83 3.12
N VAL A 134 -2.81 7.87 3.01
CA VAL A 134 -4.25 8.15 2.87
C VAL A 134 -4.79 8.89 4.09
N GLY A 135 -4.44 8.44 5.30
CA GLY A 135 -4.87 9.08 6.54
C GLY A 135 -4.41 10.53 6.66
N VAL A 136 -3.15 10.81 6.35
CA VAL A 136 -2.57 12.17 6.41
C VAL A 136 -3.20 13.09 5.37
N THR A 137 -3.47 12.63 4.15
CA THR A 137 -4.13 13.46 3.13
C THR A 137 -5.57 13.80 3.51
N PHE A 138 -6.33 12.85 4.05
CA PHE A 138 -7.66 13.15 4.59
C PHE A 138 -7.60 14.07 5.80
N ALA A 139 -6.64 13.91 6.70
CA ALA A 139 -6.45 14.83 7.83
C ALA A 139 -6.10 16.26 7.35
N GLY A 140 -5.28 16.39 6.32
CA GLY A 140 -4.96 17.66 5.68
C GLY A 140 -6.21 18.33 5.09
N ALA A 141 -7.06 17.58 4.39
CA ALA A 141 -8.32 18.06 3.85
C ALA A 141 -9.29 18.53 4.97
N LEU A 142 -9.35 17.78 6.09
CA LEU A 142 -10.17 18.13 7.26
C LEU A 142 -9.72 19.42 7.98
N THR A 143 -8.43 19.70 7.96
CA THR A 143 -7.87 20.90 8.58
C THR A 143 -7.89 22.12 7.66
N GLY A 144 -8.38 21.98 6.43
CA GLY A 144 -8.39 23.05 5.43
C GLY A 144 -6.99 23.47 4.99
N ASN A 145 -6.04 22.56 5.03
CA ASN A 145 -4.66 22.84 4.62
C ASN A 145 -4.62 23.20 3.13
N ALA A 146 -3.95 24.29 2.79
CA ALA A 146 -3.85 24.75 1.42
C ALA A 146 -3.27 23.66 0.50
N GLY A 147 -3.95 23.39 -0.62
CA GLY A 147 -3.51 22.40 -1.60
C GLY A 147 -4.05 20.98 -1.42
N ILE A 148 -4.62 20.63 -0.25
CA ILE A 148 -5.20 19.29 -0.02
C ILE A 148 -6.73 19.38 0.04
N THR A 149 -7.39 18.73 -0.92
CA THR A 149 -8.86 18.65 -0.98
C THR A 149 -9.35 17.25 -0.66
N PHE A 150 -10.61 17.10 -0.25
CA PHE A 150 -11.25 15.79 -0.09
C PHE A 150 -11.19 14.96 -1.37
N MET A 151 -11.37 15.61 -2.53
CA MET A 151 -11.28 14.91 -3.83
C MET A 151 -9.86 14.48 -4.15
N GLY A 152 -8.84 15.26 -3.76
CA GLY A 152 -7.44 14.88 -3.88
C GLY A 152 -7.08 13.69 -2.99
N ALA A 153 -7.55 13.68 -1.74
CA ALA A 153 -7.39 12.54 -0.83
C ALA A 153 -8.10 11.28 -1.34
N LEU A 154 -9.31 11.43 -1.90
CA LEU A 154 -10.04 10.32 -2.51
C LEU A 154 -9.31 9.79 -3.76
N ALA A 155 -8.77 10.66 -4.60
CA ALA A 155 -7.99 10.26 -5.78
C ALA A 155 -6.75 9.43 -5.38
N LEU A 156 -6.03 9.84 -4.31
CA LEU A 156 -4.93 9.06 -3.74
C LEU A 156 -5.43 7.68 -3.27
N ALA A 157 -6.52 7.64 -2.51
CA ALA A 157 -7.08 6.40 -1.98
C ALA A 157 -7.49 5.42 -3.09
N ILE A 158 -8.09 5.93 -4.18
CA ILE A 158 -8.41 5.14 -5.38
C ILE A 158 -7.13 4.63 -6.06
N GLY A 159 -6.12 5.47 -6.22
CA GLY A 159 -4.82 5.07 -6.78
C GLY A 159 -4.20 3.92 -5.99
N ILE A 160 -4.18 4.03 -4.66
CA ILE A 160 -3.68 2.97 -3.78
C ILE A 160 -4.55 1.71 -3.86
N ALA A 161 -5.89 1.84 -3.94
CA ALA A 161 -6.76 0.68 -4.13
C ALA A 161 -6.48 -0.06 -5.45
N ILE A 162 -6.22 0.68 -6.53
CA ILE A 162 -5.90 0.13 -7.85
C ILE A 162 -4.58 -0.65 -7.83
N GLN A 163 -3.55 -0.15 -7.15
CA GLN A 163 -2.27 -0.86 -7.03
C GLN A 163 -2.33 -2.05 -6.06
N ASN A 164 -3.12 -1.95 -4.99
CA ASN A 164 -3.30 -3.03 -4.03
C ASN A 164 -4.06 -4.23 -4.61
N PHE A 165 -4.83 -4.05 -5.68
CA PHE A 165 -5.48 -5.15 -6.37
C PHE A 165 -4.49 -6.18 -6.94
N PRO A 166 -3.47 -5.83 -7.75
CA PRO A 166 -2.41 -6.75 -8.14
C PRO A 166 -1.70 -7.41 -6.95
N GLU A 167 -1.41 -6.66 -5.89
CA GLU A 167 -0.72 -7.17 -4.70
C GLU A 167 -1.54 -8.24 -4.00
N GLY A 168 -2.83 -7.98 -3.75
CA GLY A 168 -3.74 -8.97 -3.18
C GLY A 168 -3.84 -10.25 -4.00
N ALA A 169 -3.87 -10.14 -5.33
CA ALA A 169 -3.90 -11.28 -6.24
C ALA A 169 -2.62 -12.11 -6.16
N ILE A 170 -1.44 -11.48 -6.09
CA ILE A 170 -0.14 -12.15 -6.03
C ILE A 170 0.05 -12.87 -4.70
N VAL A 171 -0.38 -12.27 -3.58
CA VAL A 171 -0.23 -12.85 -2.24
C VAL A 171 -1.18 -14.03 -2.01
N SER A 172 -2.42 -13.94 -2.51
CA SER A 172 -3.44 -14.96 -2.27
C SER A 172 -3.18 -16.30 -2.98
N LEU A 173 -2.47 -16.29 -4.10
CA LEU A 173 -2.20 -17.49 -4.91
C LEU A 173 -1.31 -18.53 -4.20
N PRO A 174 -0.14 -18.18 -3.65
CA PRO A 174 0.68 -19.11 -2.88
C PRO A 174 -0.05 -19.67 -1.66
N LEU A 175 -0.83 -18.85 -0.95
CA LEU A 175 -1.64 -19.26 0.20
C LEU A 175 -2.60 -20.40 -0.17
N ARG A 176 -3.27 -20.29 -1.32
CA ARG A 176 -4.18 -21.34 -1.79
C ARG A 176 -3.45 -22.64 -2.12
N LEU A 177 -2.29 -22.55 -2.76
CA LEU A 177 -1.49 -23.70 -3.15
C LEU A 177 -0.96 -24.46 -1.92
N GLU A 178 -0.50 -23.75 -0.88
CA GLU A 178 -0.09 -24.35 0.40
C GLU A 178 -1.27 -25.00 1.14
N GLY A 179 -2.45 -24.35 1.17
CA GLY A 179 -3.66 -24.90 1.79
C GLY A 179 -4.12 -26.22 1.13
N HIS A 180 -3.98 -26.36 -0.18
CA HIS A 180 -4.30 -27.60 -0.87
C HIS A 180 -3.28 -28.71 -0.64
N SER A 181 -1.99 -28.38 -0.48
CA SER A 181 -0.96 -29.38 -0.15
C SER A 181 -1.11 -29.91 1.27
N GLY A 182 -1.59 -29.10 2.21
CA GLY A 182 -1.85 -29.53 3.58
C GLY A 182 -3.04 -30.49 3.74
N LEU A 183 -4.04 -30.39 2.87
CA LEU A 183 -5.22 -31.27 2.85
C LEU A 183 -4.97 -32.63 2.18
N SER A 184 -3.90 -32.75 1.38
CA SER A 184 -3.56 -34.01 0.70
C SER A 184 -2.61 -34.94 1.50
N LEU A 185 -2.18 -34.52 2.70
CA LEU A 185 -1.26 -35.27 3.57
C LEU A 185 -1.96 -35.81 4.85
N SER A 186 -3.28 -35.68 4.93
CA SER A 186 -4.16 -36.30 5.91
C SER A 186 -5.05 -37.36 5.25
#